data_fd18c9ff7f803a1efa3ba6227e4f8303
#
_entry.id   fd18c9ff7f803a1efa3ba6227e4f8303
#
_cell.length_a   1.000
_cell.length_b   1.000
_cell.length_c   1.000
_cell.angle_alpha   90.00
_cell.angle_beta   90.00
_cell.angle_gamma   90.00
#
_symmetry.space_group_name_H-M   'P 1'
#
loop_
_entity.id
_entity.type
_entity.pdbx_description
1 polymer ?
#
loop_
_entity_poly.entity_id
_entity_poly.type
_entity_poly.pdbx_seq_one_letter_code
_entity_poly.pdbx_strand_id
1 'polypeptide(L)'
;MSAKTLRNLLTALVILVLGVVATMALIKLGKKPERQAPPASRPVVSAFEVTPDTEPIRVTSFGSVKAKRSISIVPRVNGEIVEKSPHFEAGGYFAKGQVLLRIDDTDYIMAAEQARANVAQAEYNLALAEEEAQVAQREWDRIGSDGLGADASAEPTALVLREPQLKLARATLQSAAAALKQAELNLERCTIWAPFAGRVLESSVDVGQFIRAGASLGTIYATDIAEVTVTIADDDLAWITVCLLYTSDAADDRYKVV
;
A
#
# COMPACT_ATOMS: atom_id res chain seq x y z
N MET A 1 -99.48 81.91 50.14
CA MET A 1 -99.22 80.53 49.76
C MET A 1 -100.02 79.67 50.76
N SER A 2 -100.84 78.84 50.22
CA SER A 2 -101.80 78.03 51.07
C SER A 2 -100.97 76.90 51.74
N ALA A 3 -101.28 76.63 53.03
CA ALA A 3 -100.65 75.61 53.85
C ALA A 3 -100.63 74.18 53.19
N LYS A 4 -101.59 73.96 52.23
CA LYS A 4 -101.67 72.71 51.46
C LYS A 4 -100.62 72.56 50.43
N THR A 5 -100.17 73.69 49.77
CA THR A 5 -99.07 73.63 48.76
C THR A 5 -97.71 73.39 49.38
N LEU A 6 -97.42 73.93 50.55
CA LEU A 6 -96.21 73.73 51.31
C LEU A 6 -96.09 72.28 51.78
N ARG A 7 -97.23 71.66 52.22
CA ARG A 7 -97.23 70.25 52.66
C ARG A 7 -96.97 69.28 51.47
N ASN A 8 -97.53 69.57 50.30
CA ASN A 8 -97.33 68.75 49.12
C ASN A 8 -95.92 68.92 48.57
N LEU A 9 -95.30 70.08 48.66
CA LEU A 9 -93.95 70.33 48.27
C LEU A 9 -92.95 69.60 49.19
N LEU A 10 -93.33 69.59 50.53
CA LEU A 10 -92.50 68.90 51.51
C LEU A 10 -92.60 67.37 51.35
N THR A 11 -93.80 66.82 51.02
CA THR A 11 -93.95 65.39 50.75
C THR A 11 -93.24 64.98 49.48
N ALA A 12 -93.25 65.81 48.42
CA ALA A 12 -92.53 65.55 47.19
C ALA A 12 -91.03 65.55 47.43
N LEU A 13 -90.51 66.47 48.26
CA LEU A 13 -89.10 66.53 48.61
C LEU A 13 -88.65 65.30 49.40
N VAL A 14 -89.50 64.82 50.37
CA VAL A 14 -89.23 63.63 51.17
C VAL A 14 -89.19 62.40 50.29
N ILE A 15 -90.11 62.27 49.30
CA ILE A 15 -90.11 61.13 48.37
C ILE A 15 -88.87 61.18 47.49
N LEU A 16 -88.46 62.37 47.03
CA LEU A 16 -87.28 62.53 46.21
C LEU A 16 -86.01 62.17 47.00
N VAL A 17 -85.86 62.62 48.21
CA VAL A 17 -84.77 62.28 49.11
C VAL A 17 -84.73 60.76 49.38
N LEU A 18 -85.91 60.19 49.62
CA LEU A 18 -86.05 58.75 49.89
C LEU A 18 -85.66 57.93 48.63
N GLY A 19 -86.01 58.42 47.45
CA GLY A 19 -85.59 57.83 46.15
C GLY A 19 -84.07 57.86 45.94
N VAL A 20 -83.45 59.03 46.24
CA VAL A 20 -82.00 59.17 46.14
C VAL A 20 -81.25 58.28 47.14
N VAL A 21 -81.73 58.15 48.37
CA VAL A 21 -81.18 57.29 49.39
C VAL A 21 -81.32 55.81 48.98
N ALA A 22 -82.51 55.45 48.44
CA ALA A 22 -82.70 54.07 47.96
C ALA A 22 -81.78 53.70 46.79
N THR A 23 -81.59 54.61 45.84
CA THR A 23 -80.67 54.40 44.72
C THR A 23 -79.22 54.31 45.19
N MET A 24 -78.83 55.20 46.14
CA MET A 24 -77.43 55.07 46.70
C MET A 24 -77.22 53.77 47.48
N ALA A 25 -78.27 53.33 48.20
CA ALA A 25 -78.22 52.04 48.93
C ALA A 25 -78.11 50.86 47.94
N LEU A 26 -78.86 50.87 46.83
CA LEU A 26 -78.78 49.85 45.78
C LEU A 26 -77.43 49.82 45.08
N ILE A 27 -76.84 50.99 44.85
CA ILE A 27 -75.49 51.09 44.24
C ILE A 27 -74.44 50.55 45.21
N LYS A 28 -74.58 50.81 46.51
CA LYS A 28 -73.65 50.30 47.53
C LYS A 28 -73.83 48.80 47.81
N LEU A 29 -75.03 48.25 47.69
CA LEU A 29 -75.28 46.82 47.84
C LEU A 29 -75.01 46.03 46.57
N GLY A 30 -74.92 46.69 45.41
CA GLY A 30 -74.58 46.04 44.18
C GLY A 30 -73.18 45.43 44.28
N LYS A 31 -73.07 44.09 44.33
CA LYS A 31 -71.78 43.38 44.24
C LYS A 31 -71.13 43.79 42.95
N LYS A 32 -69.88 44.33 42.99
CA LYS A 32 -69.10 44.62 41.83
C LYS A 32 -68.94 43.31 41.03
N PRO A 33 -69.26 43.29 39.71
CA PRO A 33 -69.03 42.11 38.92
C PRO A 33 -67.53 41.78 38.98
N GLU A 34 -67.22 40.60 39.44
CA GLU A 34 -65.84 40.05 39.42
C GLU A 34 -65.40 39.92 37.97
N ARG A 35 -64.45 40.75 37.52
CA ARG A 35 -63.84 40.63 36.19
C ARG A 35 -63.15 39.31 36.18
N GLN A 36 -63.77 38.27 35.68
CA GLN A 36 -63.07 37.05 35.32
C GLN A 36 -62.03 37.41 34.23
N ALA A 37 -60.77 37.31 34.57
CA ALA A 37 -59.73 37.42 33.59
C ALA A 37 -60.04 36.40 32.46
N PRO A 38 -59.94 36.80 31.19
CA PRO A 38 -60.19 35.88 30.11
C PRO A 38 -59.24 34.68 30.33
N PRO A 39 -59.65 33.42 30.11
CA PRO A 39 -58.78 32.25 30.27
C PRO A 39 -57.60 32.48 29.37
N ALA A 40 -56.41 32.37 29.98
CA ALA A 40 -55.17 32.47 29.22
C ALA A 40 -55.24 31.49 28.04
N SER A 41 -55.29 32.03 26.82
CA SER A 41 -55.24 31.20 25.61
C SER A 41 -53.97 30.42 25.61
N ARG A 42 -54.05 29.17 26.00
CA ARG A 42 -52.88 28.25 25.85
C ARG A 42 -52.71 28.04 24.35
N PRO A 43 -51.53 28.34 23.81
CA PRO A 43 -51.26 28.05 22.40
C PRO A 43 -51.43 26.54 22.19
N VAL A 44 -52.24 26.17 21.22
CA VAL A 44 -52.38 24.79 20.81
C VAL A 44 -51.13 24.45 20.03
N VAL A 45 -50.23 23.67 20.65
CA VAL A 45 -49.04 23.14 20.00
C VAL A 45 -49.30 21.67 19.66
N SER A 46 -49.08 21.30 18.44
CA SER A 46 -49.04 19.90 18.08
C SER A 46 -47.64 19.39 18.42
N ALA A 47 -47.55 18.43 19.32
CA ALA A 47 -46.33 17.71 19.62
C ALA A 47 -46.47 16.33 19.01
N PHE A 48 -45.40 15.88 18.38
CA PHE A 48 -45.26 14.50 17.96
C PHE A 48 -44.14 13.86 18.77
N GLU A 49 -44.29 12.59 19.06
CA GLU A 49 -43.30 11.80 19.78
C GLU A 49 -42.20 11.43 18.80
N VAL A 50 -40.98 11.92 19.06
CA VAL A 50 -39.78 11.54 18.28
C VAL A 50 -39.26 10.27 18.87
N THR A 51 -39.46 9.18 18.17
CA THR A 51 -38.77 7.91 18.46
C THR A 51 -37.37 7.96 17.84
N PRO A 52 -36.27 7.76 18.62
CA PRO A 52 -34.96 7.66 18.05
C PRO A 52 -34.90 6.41 17.16
N ASP A 53 -34.66 6.62 15.88
CA ASP A 53 -34.39 5.54 14.92
C ASP A 53 -32.93 5.62 14.46
N THR A 54 -32.30 4.46 14.28
CA THR A 54 -30.92 4.38 13.79
C THR A 54 -30.97 4.14 12.29
N GLU A 55 -30.90 5.22 11.54
CA GLU A 55 -30.80 5.12 10.07
C GLU A 55 -29.32 5.10 9.64
N PRO A 56 -28.88 4.12 8.83
CA PRO A 56 -27.52 4.09 8.34
C PRO A 56 -27.26 5.25 7.38
N ILE A 57 -26.28 6.08 7.70
CA ILE A 57 -25.84 7.15 6.82
C ILE A 57 -25.02 6.52 5.68
N ARG A 58 -25.45 6.77 4.44
CA ARG A 58 -24.76 6.29 3.25
C ARG A 58 -23.92 7.42 2.66
N VAL A 59 -22.61 7.28 2.75
CA VAL A 59 -21.66 8.17 2.06
C VAL A 59 -21.35 7.57 0.70
N THR A 60 -21.60 8.34 -0.36
CA THR A 60 -21.32 7.92 -1.74
C THR A 60 -20.14 8.73 -2.27
N SER A 61 -19.12 8.07 -2.76
CA SER A 61 -17.95 8.73 -3.33
C SER A 61 -17.46 8.00 -4.58
N PHE A 62 -16.63 8.67 -5.36
CA PHE A 62 -16.01 8.12 -6.57
C PHE A 62 -14.51 7.97 -6.36
N GLY A 63 -13.94 6.90 -6.91
CA GLY A 63 -12.53 6.62 -6.78
C GLY A 63 -11.95 5.95 -8.01
N SER A 64 -10.62 5.96 -8.11
CA SER A 64 -9.87 5.24 -9.13
C SER A 64 -9.30 3.96 -8.55
N VAL A 65 -9.48 2.86 -9.29
CA VAL A 65 -8.92 1.54 -8.95
C VAL A 65 -7.60 1.37 -9.68
N LYS A 66 -6.53 1.06 -8.94
CA LYS A 66 -5.20 0.76 -9.49
C LYS A 66 -4.69 -0.56 -8.93
N ALA A 67 -3.89 -1.27 -9.72
CA ALA A 67 -3.17 -2.42 -9.19
C ALA A 67 -2.12 -1.95 -8.17
N LYS A 68 -2.04 -2.60 -7.02
CA LYS A 68 -1.03 -2.30 -5.99
C LYS A 68 0.39 -2.48 -6.49
N ARG A 69 0.61 -3.44 -7.40
CA ARG A 69 1.92 -3.74 -7.99
C ARG A 69 1.84 -3.61 -9.50
N SER A 70 2.61 -2.69 -10.06
CA SER A 70 2.82 -2.53 -11.50
C SER A 70 4.31 -2.35 -11.72
N ILE A 71 4.88 -3.11 -12.66
CA ILE A 71 6.31 -3.05 -13.01
C ILE A 71 6.49 -3.02 -14.51
N SER A 72 7.53 -2.33 -14.97
CA SER A 72 8.01 -2.43 -16.34
C SER A 72 8.96 -3.62 -16.45
N ILE A 73 8.78 -4.43 -17.48
CA ILE A 73 9.70 -5.51 -17.84
C ILE A 73 10.87 -4.92 -18.60
N VAL A 74 12.06 -5.09 -18.03
CA VAL A 74 13.31 -4.53 -18.56
C VAL A 74 14.34 -5.65 -18.70
N PRO A 75 14.90 -5.92 -19.90
CA PRO A 75 15.93 -6.94 -20.11
C PRO A 75 17.24 -6.47 -19.48
N ARG A 76 18.05 -7.42 -19.04
CA ARG A 76 19.39 -7.18 -18.50
C ARG A 76 20.51 -7.58 -19.46
N VAL A 77 20.13 -8.14 -20.61
CA VAL A 77 21.02 -8.56 -21.69
C VAL A 77 20.50 -8.01 -23.02
N ASN A 78 21.38 -7.93 -24.00
CA ASN A 78 21.01 -7.51 -25.35
C ASN A 78 20.70 -8.76 -26.19
N GLY A 79 19.94 -8.61 -27.26
CA GLY A 79 19.71 -9.68 -28.24
C GLY A 79 18.42 -9.51 -28.99
N GLU A 80 18.15 -10.44 -29.90
CA GLU A 80 16.90 -10.51 -30.66
C GLU A 80 15.86 -11.33 -29.89
N ILE A 81 14.60 -10.95 -29.97
CA ILE A 81 13.49 -11.73 -29.38
C ILE A 81 13.19 -12.89 -30.33
N VAL A 82 13.45 -14.11 -29.87
CA VAL A 82 13.16 -15.34 -30.65
C VAL A 82 11.80 -15.94 -30.32
N GLU A 83 11.29 -15.67 -29.12
CA GLU A 83 10.00 -16.20 -28.69
C GLU A 83 9.27 -15.18 -27.81
N LYS A 84 7.99 -14.95 -28.13
CA LYS A 84 7.08 -14.13 -27.33
C LYS A 84 5.89 -15.00 -26.95
N SER A 85 5.61 -15.07 -25.64
CA SER A 85 4.43 -15.77 -25.15
C SER A 85 3.16 -15.13 -25.70
N PRO A 86 2.16 -15.91 -26.19
CA PRO A 86 0.86 -15.40 -26.60
C PRO A 86 0.15 -14.60 -25.49
N HIS A 87 0.53 -14.87 -24.23
CA HIS A 87 0.00 -14.18 -23.06
C HIS A 87 0.67 -12.82 -22.79
N PHE A 88 1.78 -12.51 -23.49
CA PHE A 88 2.48 -11.21 -23.38
C PHE A 88 1.95 -10.19 -24.38
N GLU A 89 0.61 -10.11 -24.49
CA GLU A 89 -0.14 -9.11 -25.25
C GLU A 89 -0.99 -8.26 -24.31
N ALA A 90 -1.34 -7.04 -24.70
CA ALA A 90 -2.18 -6.14 -23.90
C ALA A 90 -3.47 -6.84 -23.43
N GLY A 91 -3.69 -6.87 -22.11
CA GLY A 91 -4.81 -7.58 -21.50
C GLY A 91 -4.60 -9.08 -21.26
N GLY A 92 -3.49 -9.66 -21.76
CA GLY A 92 -3.15 -11.07 -21.58
C GLY A 92 -2.92 -11.43 -20.11
N TYR A 93 -3.25 -12.66 -19.73
CA TYR A 93 -3.13 -13.19 -18.39
C TYR A 93 -1.96 -14.16 -18.29
N PHE A 94 -1.14 -14.06 -17.22
CA PHE A 94 0.01 -14.94 -17.00
C PHE A 94 0.09 -15.38 -15.53
N ALA A 95 0.65 -16.57 -15.33
CA ALA A 95 0.94 -17.12 -14.01
C ALA A 95 2.35 -16.73 -13.54
N LYS A 96 2.57 -16.76 -12.22
CA LYS A 96 3.92 -16.58 -11.66
C LYS A 96 4.87 -17.66 -12.18
N GLY A 97 6.08 -17.27 -12.60
CA GLY A 97 7.08 -18.16 -13.16
C GLY A 97 6.83 -18.60 -14.61
N GLN A 98 5.82 -18.05 -15.27
CA GLN A 98 5.61 -18.29 -16.70
C GLN A 98 6.64 -17.50 -17.53
N VAL A 99 7.16 -18.11 -18.60
CA VAL A 99 8.02 -17.44 -19.56
C VAL A 99 7.18 -16.41 -20.34
N LEU A 100 7.64 -15.17 -20.35
CA LEU A 100 7.00 -14.08 -21.11
C LEU A 100 7.68 -13.87 -22.45
N LEU A 101 9.03 -13.85 -22.45
CA LEU A 101 9.85 -13.59 -23.61
C LEU A 101 11.13 -14.44 -23.54
N ARG A 102 11.66 -14.82 -24.69
CA ARG A 102 12.99 -15.43 -24.83
C ARG A 102 13.82 -14.62 -25.82
N ILE A 103 15.01 -14.26 -25.41
CA ILE A 103 16.03 -13.58 -26.20
C ILE A 103 16.95 -14.67 -26.78
N ASP A 104 17.52 -14.45 -27.96
CA ASP A 104 18.51 -15.35 -28.55
C ASP A 104 19.66 -15.56 -27.55
N ASP A 105 19.86 -16.80 -27.16
CA ASP A 105 20.84 -17.22 -26.16
C ASP A 105 22.11 -17.83 -26.76
N THR A 106 22.20 -17.93 -28.09
CA THR A 106 23.29 -18.60 -28.79
C THR A 106 24.68 -18.07 -28.38
N ASP A 107 24.84 -16.74 -28.41
CA ASP A 107 26.13 -16.10 -28.03
C ASP A 107 26.45 -16.30 -26.54
N TYR A 108 25.42 -16.30 -25.70
CA TYR A 108 25.55 -16.49 -24.24
C TYR A 108 25.90 -17.93 -23.87
N ILE A 109 25.37 -18.91 -24.63
CA ILE A 109 25.77 -20.33 -24.51
C ILE A 109 27.24 -20.48 -24.84
N MET A 110 27.71 -19.93 -25.99
CA MET A 110 29.10 -19.97 -26.36
C MET A 110 30.03 -19.29 -25.34
N ALA A 111 29.58 -18.14 -24.78
CA ALA A 111 30.34 -17.45 -23.75
C ALA A 111 30.43 -18.26 -22.45
N ALA A 112 29.38 -18.97 -22.06
CA ALA A 112 29.39 -19.86 -20.90
C ALA A 112 30.31 -21.08 -21.12
N GLU A 113 30.25 -21.70 -22.29
CA GLU A 113 31.14 -22.81 -22.62
C GLU A 113 32.64 -22.39 -22.66
N GLN A 114 32.93 -21.20 -23.21
CA GLN A 114 34.29 -20.66 -23.17
C GLN A 114 34.76 -20.40 -21.73
N ALA A 115 33.91 -19.84 -20.89
CA ALA A 115 34.22 -19.61 -19.48
C ALA A 115 34.42 -20.93 -18.72
N ARG A 116 33.65 -21.98 -19.04
CA ARG A 116 33.80 -23.33 -18.49
C ARG A 116 35.15 -23.95 -18.86
N ALA A 117 35.60 -23.79 -20.12
CA ALA A 117 36.90 -24.21 -20.56
C ALA A 117 38.03 -23.48 -19.80
N ASN A 118 37.87 -22.18 -19.53
CA ASN A 118 38.84 -21.42 -18.76
C ASN A 118 38.91 -21.90 -17.28
N VAL A 119 37.81 -22.30 -16.68
CA VAL A 119 37.79 -22.92 -15.34
C VAL A 119 38.58 -24.24 -15.37
N ALA A 120 38.31 -25.13 -16.33
CA ALA A 120 39.06 -26.39 -16.47
C ALA A 120 40.56 -26.18 -16.63
N GLN A 121 40.97 -25.16 -17.41
CA GLN A 121 42.37 -24.79 -17.53
C GLN A 121 42.96 -24.27 -16.21
N ALA A 122 42.23 -23.48 -15.46
CA ALA A 122 42.67 -22.96 -14.17
C ALA A 122 42.74 -24.07 -13.10
N GLU A 123 41.83 -25.04 -13.13
CA GLU A 123 41.88 -26.25 -12.28
C GLU A 123 43.10 -27.08 -12.56
N TYR A 124 43.43 -27.31 -13.84
CA TYR A 124 44.65 -27.99 -14.22
C TYR A 124 45.91 -27.27 -13.71
N ASN A 125 45.96 -25.93 -13.87
CA ASN A 125 47.10 -25.13 -13.40
C ASN A 125 47.22 -25.16 -11.87
N LEU A 126 46.10 -25.19 -11.16
CA LEU A 126 46.09 -25.33 -9.70
C LEU A 126 46.62 -26.70 -9.29
N ALA A 127 46.13 -27.78 -9.89
CA ALA A 127 46.60 -29.13 -9.61
C ALA A 127 48.11 -29.26 -9.84
N LEU A 128 48.65 -28.68 -10.94
CA LEU A 128 50.08 -28.64 -11.20
C LEU A 128 50.83 -27.86 -10.10
N ALA A 129 50.34 -26.68 -9.69
CA ALA A 129 50.98 -25.89 -8.64
C ALA A 129 50.92 -26.58 -7.27
N GLU A 130 49.86 -27.34 -6.97
CA GLU A 130 49.75 -28.15 -5.76
C GLU A 130 50.77 -29.30 -5.73
N GLU A 131 50.89 -30.02 -6.83
CA GLU A 131 51.92 -31.08 -6.93
C GLU A 131 53.33 -30.52 -6.84
N GLU A 132 53.63 -29.41 -7.51
CA GLU A 132 54.94 -28.76 -7.41
C GLU A 132 55.24 -28.25 -5.98
N ALA A 133 54.27 -27.74 -5.26
CA ALA A 133 54.41 -27.32 -3.86
C ALA A 133 54.66 -28.54 -2.95
N GLN A 134 53.98 -29.66 -3.20
CA GLN A 134 54.21 -30.90 -2.47
C GLN A 134 55.60 -31.50 -2.72
N VAL A 135 56.08 -31.43 -3.96
CA VAL A 135 57.45 -31.88 -4.29
C VAL A 135 58.48 -31.01 -3.55
N ALA A 136 58.30 -29.68 -3.58
CA ALA A 136 59.17 -28.74 -2.87
C ALA A 136 59.19 -28.99 -1.36
N GLN A 137 58.04 -29.28 -0.76
CA GLN A 137 57.95 -29.63 0.66
C GLN A 137 58.69 -30.93 0.98
N ARG A 138 58.49 -31.99 0.21
CA ARG A 138 59.19 -33.29 0.37
C ARG A 138 60.69 -33.17 0.21
N GLU A 139 61.18 -32.38 -0.76
CA GLU A 139 62.59 -32.13 -0.96
C GLU A 139 63.21 -31.37 0.21
N TRP A 140 62.48 -30.35 0.76
CA TRP A 140 62.94 -29.64 1.95
C TRP A 140 63.02 -30.56 3.17
N ASP A 141 62.01 -31.40 3.41
CA ASP A 141 61.98 -32.35 4.52
C ASP A 141 63.18 -33.39 4.40
N ARG A 142 63.49 -33.79 3.18
CA ARG A 142 64.65 -34.70 2.94
C ARG A 142 65.96 -34.02 3.25
N ILE A 143 66.18 -32.78 2.79
CA ILE A 143 67.44 -32.04 3.07
C ILE A 143 67.62 -31.85 4.58
N GLY A 144 66.54 -31.56 5.31
CA GLY A 144 66.53 -31.44 6.77
C GLY A 144 66.87 -32.74 7.49
N SER A 145 66.41 -33.91 6.96
CA SER A 145 66.69 -35.23 7.53
C SER A 145 68.10 -35.72 7.29
N ASP A 146 68.69 -35.38 6.13
CA ASP A 146 70.01 -35.84 5.76
C ASP A 146 71.19 -35.03 6.37
N GLY A 147 70.83 -33.98 7.16
CA GLY A 147 71.85 -33.16 7.88
C GLY A 147 72.78 -32.37 6.95
N LEU A 148 72.52 -32.27 5.68
CA LEU A 148 73.29 -31.61 4.66
C LEU A 148 73.10 -30.10 4.57
N GLY A 149 72.17 -29.54 5.37
CA GLY A 149 71.90 -28.12 5.42
C GLY A 149 72.62 -27.41 6.56
N ALA A 150 73.32 -26.32 6.30
CA ALA A 150 74.15 -25.56 7.22
C ALA A 150 73.36 -24.95 8.44
N ASP A 151 72.05 -25.01 8.41
CA ASP A 151 71.14 -24.59 9.50
C ASP A 151 69.89 -25.48 9.51
N ALA A 152 70.00 -26.64 10.19
CA ALA A 152 68.86 -27.56 10.37
C ALA A 152 67.69 -26.93 11.22
N SER A 153 67.82 -25.67 11.67
CA SER A 153 66.81 -24.91 12.39
C SER A 153 66.13 -23.78 11.60
N ALA A 154 66.51 -23.59 10.33
CA ALA A 154 65.88 -22.55 9.50
C ALA A 154 64.52 -23.02 8.97
N GLU A 155 63.48 -22.27 9.21
CA GLU A 155 62.17 -22.49 8.60
C GLU A 155 62.22 -22.22 7.09
N PRO A 156 61.60 -23.06 6.26
CA PRO A 156 61.59 -22.84 4.80
C PRO A 156 60.88 -21.52 4.49
N THR A 157 61.46 -20.76 3.58
CA THR A 157 60.77 -19.53 3.13
C THR A 157 59.56 -19.90 2.25
N ALA A 158 58.52 -19.08 2.28
CA ALA A 158 57.31 -19.26 1.46
C ALA A 158 57.64 -19.42 -0.05
N LEU A 159 58.74 -18.82 -0.52
CA LEU A 159 59.19 -18.94 -1.91
C LEU A 159 59.75 -20.32 -2.20
N VAL A 160 60.50 -20.94 -1.27
CA VAL A 160 61.02 -22.31 -1.39
C VAL A 160 59.88 -23.31 -1.46
N LEU A 161 58.84 -23.14 -0.67
CA LEU A 161 57.62 -23.96 -0.65
C LEU A 161 56.64 -23.64 -1.79
N ARG A 162 56.97 -22.73 -2.68
CA ARG A 162 56.13 -22.29 -3.80
C ARG A 162 54.75 -21.75 -3.39
N GLU A 163 54.59 -21.28 -2.15
CA GLU A 163 53.34 -20.76 -1.66
C GLU A 163 52.76 -19.59 -2.49
N PRO A 164 53.58 -18.62 -2.99
CA PRO A 164 53.06 -17.55 -3.85
C PRO A 164 52.47 -18.08 -5.16
N GLN A 165 53.10 -19.13 -5.76
CA GLN A 165 52.63 -19.75 -6.99
C GLN A 165 51.31 -20.48 -6.76
N LEU A 166 51.19 -21.22 -5.65
CA LEU A 166 49.96 -21.88 -5.25
C LEU A 166 48.85 -20.87 -4.99
N LYS A 167 49.16 -19.78 -4.29
CA LYS A 167 48.20 -18.70 -4.02
C LYS A 167 47.73 -18.02 -5.32
N LEU A 168 48.65 -17.81 -6.28
CA LEU A 168 48.29 -17.26 -7.59
C LEU A 168 47.38 -18.21 -8.37
N ALA A 169 47.70 -19.52 -8.42
CA ALA A 169 46.87 -20.51 -9.09
C ALA A 169 45.45 -20.58 -8.52
N ARG A 170 45.33 -20.54 -7.19
CA ARG A 170 44.00 -20.48 -6.49
C ARG A 170 43.25 -19.23 -6.84
N ALA A 171 43.89 -18.06 -6.86
CA ALA A 171 43.27 -16.80 -7.25
C ALA A 171 42.80 -16.81 -8.71
N THR A 172 43.60 -17.45 -9.61
CA THR A 172 43.25 -17.59 -11.03
C THR A 172 42.01 -18.47 -11.20
N LEU A 173 41.93 -19.60 -10.50
CA LEU A 173 40.73 -20.45 -10.49
C LEU A 173 39.51 -19.71 -9.98
N GLN A 174 39.63 -18.98 -8.88
CA GLN A 174 38.56 -18.20 -8.34
C GLN A 174 38.03 -17.13 -9.33
N SER A 175 38.97 -16.47 -10.04
CA SER A 175 38.63 -15.50 -11.10
C SER A 175 37.88 -16.15 -12.26
N ALA A 176 38.39 -17.31 -12.74
CA ALA A 176 37.73 -18.06 -13.82
C ALA A 176 36.35 -18.56 -13.42
N ALA A 177 36.18 -19.05 -12.19
CA ALA A 177 34.89 -19.48 -11.67
C ALA A 177 33.90 -18.30 -11.55
N ALA A 178 34.37 -17.11 -11.17
CA ALA A 178 33.53 -15.90 -11.15
C ALA A 178 33.10 -15.48 -12.56
N ALA A 179 33.99 -15.59 -13.55
CA ALA A 179 33.67 -15.30 -14.95
C ALA A 179 32.66 -16.30 -15.52
N LEU A 180 32.78 -17.60 -15.21
CA LEU A 180 31.79 -18.61 -15.56
C LEU A 180 30.41 -18.27 -14.95
N LYS A 181 30.37 -17.96 -13.67
CA LYS A 181 29.11 -17.58 -12.99
C LYS A 181 28.44 -16.36 -13.63
N GLN A 182 29.26 -15.38 -14.06
CA GLN A 182 28.72 -14.20 -14.76
C GLN A 182 28.14 -14.58 -16.12
N ALA A 183 28.80 -15.47 -16.88
CA ALA A 183 28.31 -15.93 -18.17
C ALA A 183 26.99 -16.75 -18.04
N GLU A 184 26.92 -17.64 -17.05
CA GLU A 184 25.72 -18.40 -16.72
C GLU A 184 24.55 -17.49 -16.30
N LEU A 185 24.79 -16.45 -15.50
CA LEU A 185 23.78 -15.47 -15.15
C LEU A 185 23.28 -14.67 -16.36
N ASN A 186 24.14 -14.38 -17.31
CA ASN A 186 23.73 -13.71 -18.54
C ASN A 186 22.87 -14.63 -19.41
N LEU A 187 23.21 -15.90 -19.51
CA LEU A 187 22.42 -16.93 -20.18
C LEU A 187 21.04 -17.09 -19.52
N GLU A 188 20.97 -17.17 -18.20
CA GLU A 188 19.69 -17.22 -17.48
C GLU A 188 18.81 -16.02 -17.79
N ARG A 189 19.40 -14.82 -17.93
CA ARG A 189 18.71 -13.56 -18.23
C ARG A 189 18.17 -13.47 -19.66
N CYS A 190 18.54 -14.38 -20.56
CA CYS A 190 17.95 -14.47 -21.88
C CYS A 190 16.48 -14.92 -21.82
N THR A 191 16.07 -15.60 -20.75
CA THR A 191 14.68 -15.95 -20.53
C THR A 191 14.06 -15.03 -19.48
N ILE A 192 12.99 -14.33 -19.88
CA ILE A 192 12.29 -13.38 -19.02
C ILE A 192 11.04 -14.05 -18.44
N TRP A 193 11.03 -14.20 -17.13
CA TRP A 193 9.97 -14.85 -16.37
C TRP A 193 9.05 -13.84 -15.68
N ALA A 194 7.77 -14.20 -15.51
CA ALA A 194 6.82 -13.44 -14.73
C ALA A 194 7.12 -13.54 -13.22
N PRO A 195 7.40 -12.44 -12.51
CA PRO A 195 7.75 -12.47 -11.08
C PRO A 195 6.54 -12.72 -10.17
N PHE A 196 5.33 -12.47 -10.65
CA PHE A 196 4.05 -12.70 -10.00
C PHE A 196 2.98 -13.07 -11.02
N ALA A 197 1.80 -13.50 -10.58
CA ALA A 197 0.64 -13.69 -11.44
C ALA A 197 -0.07 -12.37 -11.70
N GLY A 198 -0.50 -12.12 -12.95
CA GLY A 198 -1.11 -10.84 -13.27
C GLY A 198 -1.54 -10.72 -14.72
N ARG A 199 -1.66 -9.47 -15.17
CA ARG A 199 -1.99 -9.13 -16.56
C ARG A 199 -0.99 -8.16 -17.16
N VAL A 200 -0.88 -8.22 -18.48
CA VAL A 200 -0.09 -7.28 -19.28
C VAL A 200 -0.93 -6.01 -19.50
N LEU A 201 -0.37 -4.86 -19.14
CA LEU A 201 -0.96 -3.57 -19.43
C LEU A 201 -0.68 -3.16 -20.86
N GLU A 202 0.58 -3.24 -21.25
CA GLU A 202 1.06 -2.95 -22.60
C GLU A 202 2.28 -3.82 -22.94
N SER A 203 2.44 -4.13 -24.23
CA SER A 203 3.60 -4.81 -24.79
C SER A 203 4.13 -3.96 -25.95
N SER A 204 5.42 -3.60 -25.89
CA SER A 204 6.05 -2.69 -26.85
C SER A 204 7.03 -3.42 -27.78
N VAL A 205 7.02 -4.77 -27.80
CA VAL A 205 8.00 -5.57 -28.52
C VAL A 205 7.38 -6.73 -29.26
N ASP A 206 8.10 -7.18 -30.31
CA ASP A 206 7.69 -8.30 -31.14
C ASP A 206 8.84 -9.26 -31.44
N VAL A 207 8.51 -10.47 -31.89
CA VAL A 207 9.49 -11.46 -32.34
C VAL A 207 10.29 -10.92 -33.52
N GLY A 208 11.59 -11.16 -33.54
CA GLY A 208 12.52 -10.63 -34.53
C GLY A 208 13.05 -9.23 -34.21
N GLN A 209 12.57 -8.58 -33.14
CA GLN A 209 13.05 -7.28 -32.74
C GLN A 209 14.32 -7.39 -31.88
N PHE A 210 15.35 -6.61 -32.24
CA PHE A 210 16.55 -6.48 -31.40
C PHE A 210 16.31 -5.53 -30.25
N ILE A 211 16.58 -6.01 -29.05
CA ILE A 211 16.41 -5.24 -27.79
C ILE A 211 17.74 -4.97 -27.11
N ARG A 212 17.80 -3.87 -26.36
CA ARG A 212 18.97 -3.50 -25.55
C ARG A 212 18.66 -3.61 -24.07
N ALA A 213 19.67 -3.98 -23.30
CA ALA A 213 19.59 -3.97 -21.84
C ALA A 213 19.14 -2.58 -21.34
N GLY A 214 18.17 -2.53 -20.44
CA GLY A 214 17.61 -1.30 -19.92
C GLY A 214 16.39 -0.74 -20.68
N ALA A 215 16.07 -1.25 -21.88
CA ALA A 215 14.88 -0.83 -22.61
C ALA A 215 13.59 -1.40 -21.97
N SER A 216 12.51 -0.64 -21.96
CA SER A 216 11.20 -1.16 -21.52
C SER A 216 10.60 -2.04 -22.62
N LEU A 217 10.23 -3.27 -22.29
CA LEU A 217 9.59 -4.22 -23.20
C LEU A 217 8.06 -4.21 -23.06
N GLY A 218 7.56 -3.69 -21.95
CA GLY A 218 6.15 -3.62 -21.64
C GLY A 218 5.92 -3.44 -20.14
N THR A 219 4.69 -3.25 -19.77
CA THR A 219 4.27 -3.07 -18.38
C THR A 219 3.31 -4.17 -17.97
N ILE A 220 3.55 -4.77 -16.81
CA ILE A 220 2.70 -5.79 -16.21
C ILE A 220 2.20 -5.34 -14.83
N TYR A 221 1.02 -5.82 -14.45
CA TYR A 221 0.44 -5.54 -13.14
C TYR A 221 -0.13 -6.79 -12.48
N ALA A 222 -0.04 -6.84 -11.17
CA ALA A 222 -0.59 -7.93 -10.37
C ALA A 222 -2.11 -7.79 -10.21
N THR A 223 -2.81 -8.92 -10.14
CA THR A 223 -4.29 -8.95 -10.00
C THR A 223 -4.75 -9.45 -8.63
N ASP A 224 -3.83 -9.63 -7.70
CA ASP A 224 -4.09 -10.12 -6.35
C ASP A 224 -4.67 -9.03 -5.42
N ILE A 225 -4.14 -7.80 -5.51
CA ILE A 225 -4.56 -6.69 -4.65
C ILE A 225 -4.76 -5.45 -5.53
N ALA A 226 -5.92 -4.84 -5.38
CA ALA A 226 -6.23 -3.54 -5.97
C ALA A 226 -6.26 -2.46 -4.88
N GLU A 227 -5.74 -1.30 -5.19
CA GLU A 227 -5.85 -0.09 -4.37
C GLU A 227 -6.94 0.81 -4.96
N VAL A 228 -7.82 1.29 -4.11
CA VAL A 228 -8.88 2.23 -4.49
C VAL A 228 -8.60 3.56 -3.79
N THR A 229 -8.31 4.58 -4.57
CA THR A 229 -8.17 5.94 -4.05
C THR A 229 -9.51 6.63 -4.17
N VAL A 230 -10.11 6.98 -3.03
CA VAL A 230 -11.44 7.61 -2.95
C VAL A 230 -11.29 9.01 -2.38
N THR A 231 -11.92 9.99 -3.01
CA THR A 231 -11.98 11.36 -2.49
C THR A 231 -13.27 11.53 -1.71
N ILE A 232 -13.17 11.83 -0.42
CA ILE A 232 -14.31 12.02 0.49
C ILE A 232 -14.43 13.51 0.75
N ALA A 233 -15.67 14.03 0.76
CA ALA A 233 -15.93 15.41 1.13
C ALA A 233 -15.71 15.60 2.64
N ASP A 234 -15.22 16.79 3.04
CA ASP A 234 -14.94 17.09 4.46
C ASP A 234 -16.17 16.93 5.36
N ASP A 235 -17.36 17.25 4.86
CA ASP A 235 -18.62 17.13 5.59
C ASP A 235 -18.98 15.66 5.88
N ASP A 236 -18.55 14.74 5.04
CA ASP A 236 -18.82 13.32 5.19
C ASP A 236 -17.79 12.62 6.10
N LEU A 237 -16.65 13.26 6.34
CA LEU A 237 -15.57 12.68 7.14
C LEU A 237 -15.99 12.42 8.60
N ALA A 238 -16.94 13.20 9.12
CA ALA A 238 -17.48 13.04 10.47
C ALA A 238 -18.23 11.71 10.69
N TRP A 239 -18.68 11.09 9.61
CA TRP A 239 -19.48 9.86 9.63
C TRP A 239 -18.67 8.61 9.32
N ILE A 240 -17.38 8.76 8.97
CA ILE A 240 -16.50 7.67 8.57
C ILE A 240 -15.39 7.48 9.62
N THR A 241 -15.33 6.28 10.17
CA THR A 241 -14.19 5.90 11.02
C THR A 241 -13.07 5.35 10.14
N VAL A 242 -12.05 6.18 9.89
CA VAL A 242 -10.87 5.76 9.14
C VAL A 242 -9.98 4.92 10.06
N CYS A 243 -9.90 3.62 9.79
CA CYS A 243 -8.95 2.74 10.48
C CYS A 243 -7.59 2.82 9.77
N LEU A 244 -6.62 3.47 10.41
CA LEU A 244 -5.24 3.57 9.91
C LEU A 244 -4.43 2.28 10.09
N LEU A 245 -4.97 1.30 10.81
CA LEU A 245 -4.36 -0.01 11.04
C LEU A 245 -4.98 -1.05 10.10
N TYR A 246 -4.27 -1.34 9.03
CA TYR A 246 -4.57 -2.47 8.17
C TYR A 246 -4.14 -3.75 8.88
N THR A 247 -5.08 -4.56 9.34
CA THR A 247 -4.82 -5.94 9.76
C THR A 247 -5.24 -6.89 8.63
N SER A 248 -4.40 -7.86 8.33
CA SER A 248 -4.58 -8.84 7.26
C SER A 248 -5.83 -9.74 7.41
N ASP A 249 -6.58 -9.59 8.49
CA ASP A 249 -7.75 -10.41 8.85
C ASP A 249 -9.06 -9.95 8.20
N ALA A 250 -9.04 -8.84 7.44
CA ALA A 250 -10.21 -8.38 6.69
C ALA A 250 -10.37 -9.10 5.34
N ALA A 251 -10.02 -10.38 5.25
CA ALA A 251 -10.10 -11.17 4.02
C ALA A 251 -11.54 -11.49 3.59
N ASP A 252 -12.55 -11.20 4.43
CA ASP A 252 -13.96 -11.53 4.19
C ASP A 252 -14.84 -10.33 3.79
N ASP A 253 -14.32 -9.10 3.89
CA ASP A 253 -15.03 -7.91 3.43
C ASP A 253 -14.58 -7.50 2.03
N ARG A 254 -15.48 -7.61 1.06
CA ARG A 254 -15.24 -7.37 -0.39
C ARG A 254 -14.92 -5.93 -0.76
N TYR A 255 -14.80 -5.02 0.20
CA TYR A 255 -14.50 -3.60 -0.05
C TYR A 255 -13.52 -3.09 0.99
N LYS A 256 -12.27 -2.87 0.58
CA LYS A 256 -11.25 -2.20 1.39
C LYS A 256 -11.14 -0.75 0.92
N VAL A 257 -11.43 0.17 1.82
CA VAL A 257 -11.10 1.59 1.66
C VAL A 257 -9.70 1.79 2.22
N VAL A 258 -8.79 2.30 1.38
CA VAL A 258 -7.44 2.74 1.78
C VAL A 258 -7.38 4.24 1.61
#